data_8a89dad27db66d40b1139b27492909e4
#
_entry.id   8a89dad27db66d40b1139b27492909e4
#
_cell.length_a   1.000
_cell.length_b   1.000
_cell.length_c   1.000
_cell.angle_alpha   90.00
_cell.angle_beta   90.00
_cell.angle_gamma   90.00
#
_symmetry.space_group_name_H-M   'P 1'
#
loop_
_entity.id
_entity.type
_entity.pdbx_description
1 polymer ?
#
loop_
_entity_poly.entity_id
_entity_poly.type
_entity_poly.pdbx_seq_one_letter_code
_entity_poly.pdbx_strand_id
1 'polypeptide(L)'
;MLIEPGNLMDQKARIVVVGVGGGGGNALNRMIEEGMNNVDFIAINTDAQDLEYNNSQTKLQIGKELTQGLGAGANSDIGEKAVEENKELIIKTLSTANMVFITAGMGGGTGTGAAPAIAAISKELGILTVGVVTQPFMFEGPMRKKRADKGIKELKKNCDTLLVIPNETLLEITDLKATVKESFKIADTVLLQATKGISDLINVPGLINLDFADVSRVMQDGGEAIMGSGIARGEERAILAAQEAINSPLLQNKSIKGARGVLINITSSEDLGIHELNQASDLIYKAAGYDSDNDYDQEHGEIIHGFTIDNSLNDEVRVTVIATGLDQPEQQQPQNVQEIQTKERRYQIPDHDYNNPQTSIDILNSNKSESVMEDDKPAESINEEISTVENSEDIPVFGDDLDVPTYLRNRLGD
;
A
#
# COMPACT_ATOMS: atom_id res chain seq x y z
N MET A 1 23.29 -46.44 17.83
CA MET A 1 22.02 -45.72 17.64
C MET A 1 22.05 -45.20 16.20
N LEU A 2 21.41 -45.92 15.27
CA LEU A 2 21.32 -45.50 13.86
C LEU A 2 20.28 -44.37 13.81
N ILE A 3 20.72 -43.19 13.46
CA ILE A 3 19.81 -42.07 13.14
C ILE A 3 19.22 -42.44 11.79
N GLU A 4 17.93 -42.78 11.74
CA GLU A 4 17.21 -42.90 10.49
C GLU A 4 17.29 -41.53 9.76
N PRO A 5 17.68 -41.49 8.48
CA PRO A 5 17.63 -40.26 7.74
C PRO A 5 16.14 -39.90 7.61
N GLY A 6 15.65 -39.00 8.46
CA GLY A 6 14.36 -38.38 8.30
C GLY A 6 14.32 -37.75 6.89
N ASN A 7 13.21 -37.87 6.23
CA ASN A 7 12.98 -37.29 4.88
C ASN A 7 13.33 -35.79 4.93
N LEU A 8 14.53 -35.43 4.52
CA LEU A 8 15.00 -34.05 4.42
C LEU A 8 14.17 -33.21 3.44
N MET A 9 13.29 -33.84 2.66
CA MET A 9 12.39 -33.16 1.73
C MET A 9 11.14 -32.51 2.37
N ASP A 10 10.82 -32.86 3.63
CA ASP A 10 9.62 -32.37 4.32
C ASP A 10 9.85 -31.09 5.16
N GLN A 11 11.03 -30.45 5.06
CA GLN A 11 11.39 -29.32 5.92
C GLN A 11 11.26 -27.92 5.28
N LYS A 12 10.75 -27.82 4.04
CA LYS A 12 10.50 -26.51 3.43
C LYS A 12 9.22 -25.89 3.99
N ALA A 13 9.29 -24.59 4.29
CA ALA A 13 8.10 -23.84 4.69
C ALA A 13 7.05 -23.87 3.58
N ARG A 14 5.84 -24.33 3.90
CA ARG A 14 4.73 -24.33 2.95
C ARG A 14 4.10 -22.96 2.87
N ILE A 15 4.29 -22.30 1.74
CA ILE A 15 3.73 -20.98 1.43
C ILE A 15 2.50 -21.15 0.54
N VAL A 16 1.40 -20.52 0.94
CA VAL A 16 0.14 -20.54 0.19
C VAL A 16 -0.20 -19.11 -0.25
N VAL A 17 -0.58 -18.93 -1.50
CA VAL A 17 -1.09 -17.66 -2.02
C VAL A 17 -2.58 -17.80 -2.28
N VAL A 18 -3.38 -17.07 -1.53
CA VAL A 18 -4.84 -17.06 -1.63
C VAL A 18 -5.30 -15.83 -2.40
N GLY A 19 -5.84 -16.03 -3.59
CA GLY A 19 -6.45 -14.96 -4.38
C GLY A 19 -7.94 -14.88 -4.11
N VAL A 20 -8.39 -13.73 -3.59
CA VAL A 20 -9.78 -13.55 -3.13
C VAL A 20 -10.54 -12.61 -4.06
N GLY A 21 -11.65 -13.11 -4.61
CA GLY A 21 -12.49 -12.41 -5.59
C GLY A 21 -11.82 -12.25 -6.96
N GLY A 22 -12.46 -11.53 -7.88
CA GLY A 22 -11.96 -11.41 -9.27
C GLY A 22 -10.58 -10.78 -9.37
N GLY A 23 -10.30 -9.70 -8.64
CA GLY A 23 -8.97 -9.06 -8.64
C GLY A 23 -7.87 -9.98 -8.09
N GLY A 24 -8.14 -10.69 -6.98
CA GLY A 24 -7.21 -11.68 -6.44
C GLY A 24 -7.00 -12.86 -7.40
N GLY A 25 -8.07 -13.31 -8.05
CA GLY A 25 -8.01 -14.37 -9.09
C GLY A 25 -7.14 -13.97 -10.29
N ASN A 26 -7.25 -12.74 -10.76
CA ASN A 26 -6.41 -12.20 -11.85
C ASN A 26 -4.94 -12.13 -11.43
N ALA A 27 -4.65 -11.68 -10.21
CA ALA A 27 -3.30 -11.67 -9.67
C ALA A 27 -2.70 -13.09 -9.63
N LEU A 28 -3.47 -14.10 -9.19
CA LEU A 28 -3.01 -15.50 -9.22
C LEU A 28 -2.72 -15.98 -10.64
N ASN A 29 -3.61 -15.70 -11.60
CA ASN A 29 -3.38 -16.05 -12.99
C ASN A 29 -2.06 -15.46 -13.50
N ARG A 30 -1.80 -14.20 -13.16
CA ARG A 30 -0.54 -13.53 -13.51
C ARG A 30 0.67 -14.17 -12.86
N MET A 31 0.60 -14.53 -11.58
CA MET A 31 1.68 -15.22 -10.87
C MET A 31 2.01 -16.59 -11.50
N ILE A 32 0.98 -17.32 -11.89
CA ILE A 32 1.12 -18.63 -12.56
C ILE A 32 1.71 -18.48 -13.97
N GLU A 33 1.22 -17.51 -14.75
CA GLU A 33 1.71 -17.22 -16.12
C GLU A 33 3.19 -16.82 -16.11
N GLU A 34 3.64 -16.06 -15.12
CA GLU A 34 5.05 -15.65 -14.95
C GLU A 34 5.92 -16.73 -14.30
N GLY A 35 5.37 -17.92 -14.10
CA GLY A 35 6.11 -19.08 -13.63
C GLY A 35 6.55 -19.00 -12.17
N MET A 36 5.81 -18.30 -11.30
CA MET A 36 6.06 -18.32 -9.87
C MET A 36 5.90 -19.75 -9.34
N ASN A 37 6.98 -20.32 -8.82
CA ASN A 37 7.05 -21.69 -8.34
C ASN A 37 7.24 -21.72 -6.81
N ASN A 38 7.21 -22.91 -6.24
CA ASN A 38 7.45 -23.16 -4.80
C ASN A 38 6.39 -22.58 -3.85
N VAL A 39 5.20 -22.26 -4.37
CA VAL A 39 4.03 -21.84 -3.60
C VAL A 39 2.79 -22.58 -4.09
N ASP A 40 1.80 -22.75 -3.20
CA ASP A 40 0.50 -23.30 -3.56
C ASP A 40 -0.48 -22.16 -3.86
N PHE A 41 -1.22 -22.26 -4.97
CA PHE A 41 -2.21 -21.26 -5.34
C PHE A 41 -3.62 -21.72 -5.02
N ILE A 42 -4.39 -20.89 -4.30
CA ILE A 42 -5.78 -21.13 -3.94
C ILE A 42 -6.62 -19.93 -4.40
N ALA A 43 -7.50 -20.15 -5.37
CA ALA A 43 -8.48 -19.13 -5.76
C ALA A 43 -9.77 -19.29 -4.95
N ILE A 44 -10.22 -18.21 -4.31
CA ILE A 44 -11.45 -18.17 -3.53
C ILE A 44 -12.36 -17.07 -4.09
N ASN A 45 -13.57 -17.45 -4.53
CA ASN A 45 -14.51 -16.47 -5.06
C ASN A 45 -15.97 -16.92 -4.80
N THR A 46 -16.88 -15.93 -4.77
CA THR A 46 -18.33 -16.13 -4.79
C THR A 46 -18.87 -16.29 -6.22
N ASP A 47 -18.08 -15.87 -7.23
CA ASP A 47 -18.41 -15.98 -8.63
C ASP A 47 -17.86 -17.28 -9.20
N ALA A 48 -18.75 -18.16 -9.67
CA ALA A 48 -18.38 -19.47 -10.20
C ALA A 48 -17.70 -19.36 -11.58
N GLN A 49 -18.08 -18.37 -12.40
CA GLN A 49 -17.52 -18.17 -13.73
C GLN A 49 -16.06 -17.72 -13.64
N ASP A 50 -15.76 -16.75 -12.75
CA ASP A 50 -14.38 -16.31 -12.52
C ASP A 50 -13.49 -17.48 -12.06
N LEU A 51 -14.01 -18.37 -11.20
CA LEU A 51 -13.27 -19.54 -10.74
C LEU A 51 -13.02 -20.55 -11.86
N GLU A 52 -13.93 -20.70 -12.80
CA GLU A 52 -13.76 -21.61 -13.94
C GLU A 52 -12.54 -21.22 -14.78
N TYR A 53 -12.36 -19.92 -15.03
CA TYR A 53 -11.24 -19.37 -15.82
C TYR A 53 -9.94 -19.16 -15.03
N ASN A 54 -9.94 -19.43 -13.74
CA ASN A 54 -8.73 -19.28 -12.94
C ASN A 54 -7.78 -20.47 -13.14
N ASN A 55 -6.46 -20.23 -13.15
CA ASN A 55 -5.44 -21.24 -13.39
C ASN A 55 -4.91 -21.91 -12.10
N SER A 56 -5.43 -21.54 -10.92
CA SER A 56 -4.99 -22.10 -9.64
C SER A 56 -5.30 -23.58 -9.52
N GLN A 57 -4.42 -24.31 -8.86
CA GLN A 57 -4.57 -25.75 -8.60
C GLN A 57 -5.78 -26.03 -7.69
N THR A 58 -6.03 -25.16 -6.73
CA THR A 58 -7.16 -25.27 -5.81
C THR A 58 -8.10 -24.10 -6.02
N LYS A 59 -9.38 -24.42 -6.24
CA LYS A 59 -10.44 -23.43 -6.44
C LYS A 59 -11.55 -23.66 -5.43
N LEU A 60 -11.88 -22.65 -4.64
CA LEU A 60 -12.92 -22.73 -3.63
C LEU A 60 -14.03 -21.72 -3.95
N GLN A 61 -15.19 -22.21 -4.33
CA GLN A 61 -16.39 -21.39 -4.38
C GLN A 61 -16.95 -21.24 -2.97
N ILE A 62 -17.11 -20.00 -2.51
CA ILE A 62 -17.70 -19.68 -1.22
C ILE A 62 -19.07 -19.01 -1.39
N GLY A 63 -19.92 -19.11 -0.36
CA GLY A 63 -21.24 -18.47 -0.34
C GLY A 63 -22.17 -18.94 -1.45
N LYS A 64 -22.14 -20.21 -1.78
CA LYS A 64 -22.93 -20.79 -2.88
C LYS A 64 -24.43 -20.62 -2.66
N GLU A 65 -24.90 -20.76 -1.44
CA GLU A 65 -26.30 -20.58 -1.07
C GLU A 65 -26.70 -19.10 -1.10
N LEU A 66 -25.78 -18.21 -0.64
CA LEU A 66 -26.02 -16.77 -0.58
C LEU A 66 -26.03 -16.10 -1.95
N THR A 67 -25.17 -16.53 -2.89
CA THR A 67 -24.91 -15.81 -4.14
C THR A 67 -25.35 -16.56 -5.38
N GLN A 68 -25.67 -17.84 -5.25
CA GLN A 68 -25.99 -18.75 -6.37
C GLN A 68 -24.91 -18.75 -7.47
N GLY A 69 -23.66 -18.44 -7.09
CA GLY A 69 -22.54 -18.35 -8.01
C GLY A 69 -22.43 -17.07 -8.84
N LEU A 70 -23.28 -16.06 -8.56
CA LEU A 70 -23.33 -14.79 -9.30
C LEU A 70 -22.48 -13.66 -8.69
N GLY A 71 -21.63 -13.99 -7.70
CA GLY A 71 -20.80 -13.02 -7.04
C GLY A 71 -21.51 -12.24 -5.91
N ALA A 72 -20.78 -11.41 -5.19
CA ALA A 72 -21.28 -10.66 -4.02
C ALA A 72 -21.92 -9.30 -4.37
N GLY A 73 -22.04 -8.92 -5.64
CA GLY A 73 -22.72 -7.70 -6.08
C GLY A 73 -22.18 -6.39 -5.48
N ALA A 74 -20.86 -6.30 -5.30
CA ALA A 74 -20.18 -5.16 -4.66
C ALA A 74 -20.58 -4.92 -3.16
N ASN A 75 -21.16 -5.92 -2.50
CA ASN A 75 -21.50 -5.89 -1.08
C ASN A 75 -20.49 -6.72 -0.28
N SER A 76 -19.68 -6.04 0.55
CA SER A 76 -18.64 -6.68 1.38
C SER A 76 -19.23 -7.60 2.45
N ASP A 77 -20.42 -7.28 2.98
CA ASP A 77 -21.05 -8.09 4.03
C ASP A 77 -21.49 -9.47 3.49
N ILE A 78 -21.81 -9.55 2.18
CA ILE A 78 -22.07 -10.84 1.50
C ILE A 78 -20.76 -11.63 1.36
N GLY A 79 -19.64 -10.94 1.02
CA GLY A 79 -18.33 -11.59 0.94
C GLY A 79 -17.89 -12.20 2.28
N GLU A 80 -18.06 -11.48 3.37
CA GLU A 80 -17.79 -11.94 4.74
C GLU A 80 -18.65 -13.15 5.11
N LYS A 81 -19.97 -13.07 4.94
CA LYS A 81 -20.89 -14.19 5.21
C LYS A 81 -20.62 -15.42 4.36
N ALA A 82 -20.14 -15.24 3.13
CA ALA A 82 -19.73 -16.33 2.27
C ALA A 82 -18.55 -17.13 2.85
N VAL A 83 -17.63 -16.46 3.56
CA VAL A 83 -16.55 -17.12 4.30
C VAL A 83 -17.09 -17.90 5.49
N GLU A 84 -18.03 -17.32 6.25
CA GLU A 84 -18.67 -18.00 7.38
C GLU A 84 -19.35 -19.29 6.95
N GLU A 85 -20.09 -19.28 5.83
CA GLU A 85 -20.74 -20.47 5.26
C GLU A 85 -19.74 -21.61 4.96
N ASN A 86 -18.50 -21.26 4.58
CA ASN A 86 -17.49 -22.22 4.15
C ASN A 86 -16.27 -22.30 5.08
N LYS A 87 -16.40 -21.81 6.34
CA LYS A 87 -15.29 -21.68 7.31
C LYS A 87 -14.51 -22.99 7.48
N GLU A 88 -15.18 -24.11 7.68
CA GLU A 88 -14.54 -25.41 7.90
C GLU A 88 -13.69 -25.86 6.70
N LEU A 89 -14.16 -25.60 5.48
CA LEU A 89 -13.45 -25.94 4.26
C LEU A 89 -12.17 -25.09 4.13
N ILE A 90 -12.26 -23.80 4.44
CA ILE A 90 -11.12 -22.86 4.42
C ILE A 90 -10.09 -23.29 5.47
N ILE A 91 -10.51 -23.56 6.72
CA ILE A 91 -9.64 -24.06 7.78
C ILE A 91 -8.88 -25.31 7.32
N LYS A 92 -9.59 -26.30 6.78
CA LYS A 92 -8.99 -27.54 6.30
C LYS A 92 -7.95 -27.29 5.21
N THR A 93 -8.22 -26.34 4.32
CA THR A 93 -7.35 -26.05 3.19
C THR A 93 -6.06 -25.31 3.62
N LEU A 94 -6.16 -24.42 4.62
CA LEU A 94 -5.04 -23.63 5.12
C LEU A 94 -4.22 -24.31 6.22
N SER A 95 -4.78 -25.30 6.93
CA SER A 95 -4.22 -25.87 8.18
C SER A 95 -2.78 -26.40 8.09
N THR A 96 -2.28 -26.66 6.90
CA THR A 96 -0.91 -27.18 6.68
C THR A 96 0.06 -26.11 6.19
N ALA A 97 -0.38 -24.86 6.04
CA ALA A 97 0.46 -23.75 5.62
C ALA A 97 1.28 -23.21 6.81
N ASN A 98 2.52 -22.79 6.53
CA ASN A 98 3.34 -22.03 7.48
C ASN A 98 3.15 -20.53 7.26
N MET A 99 2.88 -20.10 6.01
CA MET A 99 2.65 -18.71 5.62
C MET A 99 1.54 -18.63 4.59
N VAL A 100 0.70 -17.62 4.73
CA VAL A 100 -0.38 -17.33 3.80
C VAL A 100 -0.27 -15.89 3.30
N PHE A 101 -0.15 -15.74 1.99
CA PHE A 101 -0.39 -14.47 1.31
C PHE A 101 -1.86 -14.36 0.94
N ILE A 102 -2.49 -13.24 1.29
CA ILE A 102 -3.86 -12.94 0.88
C ILE A 102 -3.82 -11.79 -0.12
N THR A 103 -4.11 -12.11 -1.39
CA THR A 103 -4.17 -11.09 -2.45
C THR A 103 -5.60 -10.81 -2.87
N ALA A 104 -5.96 -9.53 -2.98
CA ALA A 104 -7.28 -9.10 -3.37
C ALA A 104 -7.28 -7.68 -3.97
N GLY A 105 -8.16 -7.44 -4.93
CA GLY A 105 -8.54 -6.09 -5.33
C GLY A 105 -9.63 -5.56 -4.40
N MET A 106 -9.29 -4.51 -3.64
CA MET A 106 -10.22 -3.93 -2.67
C MET A 106 -11.25 -3.00 -3.35
N GLY A 107 -12.44 -2.88 -2.74
CA GLY A 107 -13.52 -2.03 -3.25
C GLY A 107 -14.65 -2.78 -3.94
N GLY A 108 -14.45 -4.07 -4.27
CA GLY A 108 -15.50 -5.00 -4.71
C GLY A 108 -16.32 -5.55 -3.53
N GLY A 109 -17.06 -6.61 -3.77
CA GLY A 109 -17.81 -7.33 -2.73
C GLY A 109 -16.98 -8.45 -2.11
N THR A 110 -16.63 -9.46 -2.92
CA THR A 110 -15.95 -10.67 -2.45
C THR A 110 -14.58 -10.35 -1.87
N GLY A 111 -13.67 -9.69 -2.62
CA GLY A 111 -12.32 -9.37 -2.14
C GLY A 111 -12.34 -8.54 -0.86
N THR A 112 -13.20 -7.51 -0.81
CA THR A 112 -13.26 -6.57 0.33
C THR A 112 -13.81 -7.20 1.60
N GLY A 113 -14.79 -8.12 1.47
CA GLY A 113 -15.43 -8.77 2.62
C GLY A 113 -14.75 -10.08 3.02
N ALA A 114 -14.39 -10.92 2.05
CA ALA A 114 -13.85 -12.23 2.34
C ALA A 114 -12.37 -12.21 2.73
N ALA A 115 -11.54 -11.30 2.16
CA ALA A 115 -10.11 -11.28 2.49
C ALA A 115 -9.84 -11.04 3.99
N PRO A 116 -10.49 -10.07 4.68
CA PRO A 116 -10.31 -9.90 6.13
C PRO A 116 -10.77 -11.12 6.93
N ALA A 117 -11.86 -11.77 6.55
CA ALA A 117 -12.38 -12.95 7.24
C ALA A 117 -11.46 -14.17 7.07
N ILE A 118 -10.88 -14.37 5.87
CA ILE A 118 -9.89 -15.42 5.61
C ILE A 118 -8.60 -15.14 6.40
N ALA A 119 -8.17 -13.88 6.48
CA ALA A 119 -7.02 -13.47 7.27
C ALA A 119 -7.22 -13.80 8.76
N ALA A 120 -8.39 -13.51 9.31
CA ALA A 120 -8.74 -13.87 10.69
C ALA A 120 -8.62 -15.38 10.94
N ILE A 121 -9.15 -16.20 10.04
CA ILE A 121 -9.04 -17.66 10.12
C ILE A 121 -7.56 -18.10 10.06
N SER A 122 -6.76 -17.53 9.15
CA SER A 122 -5.33 -17.84 9.03
C SER A 122 -4.57 -17.51 10.32
N LYS A 123 -4.84 -16.34 10.89
CA LYS A 123 -4.24 -15.89 12.15
C LYS A 123 -4.69 -16.73 13.35
N GLU A 124 -5.98 -17.14 13.43
CA GLU A 124 -6.48 -18.08 14.44
C GLU A 124 -5.77 -19.44 14.39
N LEU A 125 -5.34 -19.88 13.21
CA LEU A 125 -4.55 -21.10 13.02
C LEU A 125 -3.06 -20.94 13.38
N GLY A 126 -2.61 -19.74 13.74
CA GLY A 126 -1.19 -19.45 14.05
C GLY A 126 -0.30 -19.39 12.81
N ILE A 127 -0.88 -19.13 11.63
CA ILE A 127 -0.14 -19.07 10.36
C ILE A 127 0.27 -17.61 10.12
N LEU A 128 1.54 -17.39 9.73
CA LEU A 128 2.02 -16.07 9.35
C LEU A 128 1.19 -15.53 8.18
N THR A 129 0.47 -14.44 8.41
CA THR A 129 -0.53 -13.92 7.46
C THR A 129 -0.11 -12.56 6.91
N VAL A 130 0.18 -12.52 5.60
CA VAL A 130 0.59 -11.30 4.89
C VAL A 130 -0.48 -10.91 3.87
N GLY A 131 -1.06 -9.73 4.04
CA GLY A 131 -1.98 -9.16 3.05
C GLY A 131 -1.22 -8.38 1.99
N VAL A 132 -1.50 -8.63 0.71
CA VAL A 132 -0.95 -7.86 -0.43
C VAL A 132 -2.11 -7.48 -1.32
N VAL A 133 -2.60 -6.24 -1.19
CA VAL A 133 -3.87 -5.83 -1.80
C VAL A 133 -3.75 -4.53 -2.57
N THR A 134 -4.62 -4.34 -3.57
CA THR A 134 -4.68 -3.09 -4.33
C THR A 134 -5.87 -2.22 -3.92
N GLN A 135 -5.67 -0.91 -3.93
CA GLN A 135 -6.76 0.07 -3.90
C GLN A 135 -7.20 0.42 -5.32
N PRO A 136 -8.51 0.67 -5.54
CA PRO A 136 -9.03 0.99 -6.86
C PRO A 136 -8.48 2.32 -7.39
N PHE A 137 -8.42 2.44 -8.72
CA PHE A 137 -8.17 3.70 -9.41
C PHE A 137 -9.26 4.75 -9.11
N MET A 138 -8.94 6.03 -9.23
CA MET A 138 -9.91 7.11 -9.01
C MET A 138 -11.10 7.05 -9.98
N PHE A 139 -10.88 6.64 -11.22
CA PHE A 139 -11.96 6.52 -12.22
C PHE A 139 -13.00 5.43 -11.89
N GLU A 140 -12.66 4.46 -11.01
CA GLU A 140 -13.60 3.44 -10.55
C GLU A 140 -14.66 3.99 -9.57
N GLY A 141 -14.46 5.21 -9.10
CA GLY A 141 -15.43 6.01 -8.38
C GLY A 141 -15.30 5.99 -6.86
N PRO A 142 -15.80 7.04 -6.19
CA PRO A 142 -15.58 7.28 -4.76
C PRO A 142 -16.23 6.24 -3.85
N MET A 143 -17.34 5.62 -4.27
CA MET A 143 -17.99 4.58 -3.49
C MET A 143 -17.16 3.30 -3.43
N ARG A 144 -16.44 2.98 -4.53
CA ARG A 144 -15.54 1.83 -4.58
C ARG A 144 -14.33 2.06 -3.68
N LYS A 145 -13.76 3.28 -3.71
CA LYS A 145 -12.68 3.69 -2.81
C LYS A 145 -13.10 3.59 -1.33
N LYS A 146 -14.27 4.14 -0.98
CA LYS A 146 -14.77 4.08 0.41
C LYS A 146 -14.94 2.65 0.92
N ARG A 147 -15.41 1.72 0.06
CA ARG A 147 -15.48 0.29 0.41
C ARG A 147 -14.10 -0.32 0.58
N ALA A 148 -13.16 0.01 -0.32
CA ALA A 148 -11.78 -0.42 -0.21
C ALA A 148 -11.15 0.00 1.12
N ASP A 149 -11.27 1.27 1.50
CA ASP A 149 -10.73 1.80 2.76
C ASP A 149 -11.31 1.10 3.99
N LYS A 150 -12.63 0.77 3.98
CA LYS A 150 -13.25 -0.01 5.05
C LYS A 150 -12.64 -1.42 5.13
N GLY A 151 -12.54 -2.12 4.00
CA GLY A 151 -11.99 -3.47 3.95
C GLY A 151 -10.51 -3.55 4.33
N ILE A 152 -9.71 -2.57 3.91
CA ILE A 152 -8.28 -2.46 4.27
C ILE A 152 -8.12 -2.29 5.78
N LYS A 153 -8.96 -1.46 6.42
CA LYS A 153 -8.95 -1.28 7.88
C LYS A 153 -9.26 -2.58 8.63
N GLU A 154 -10.21 -3.36 8.13
CA GLU A 154 -10.53 -4.66 8.73
C GLU A 154 -9.42 -5.69 8.45
N LEU A 155 -8.86 -5.71 7.24
CA LEU A 155 -7.76 -6.60 6.88
C LEU A 155 -6.51 -6.33 7.74
N LYS A 156 -6.20 -5.05 7.99
CA LYS A 156 -5.05 -4.63 8.83
C LYS A 156 -5.11 -5.21 10.25
N LYS A 157 -6.30 -5.40 10.81
CA LYS A 157 -6.46 -6.01 12.15
C LYS A 157 -6.16 -7.50 12.18
N ASN A 158 -6.33 -8.16 11.04
CA ASN A 158 -6.32 -9.60 10.89
C ASN A 158 -5.06 -10.15 10.19
N CYS A 159 -4.20 -9.28 9.66
CA CYS A 159 -2.90 -9.66 9.11
C CYS A 159 -1.77 -9.37 10.11
N ASP A 160 -0.66 -10.07 9.99
CA ASP A 160 0.59 -9.72 10.66
C ASP A 160 1.27 -8.55 9.94
N THR A 161 1.30 -8.61 8.61
CA THR A 161 1.80 -7.52 7.74
C THR A 161 0.80 -7.26 6.62
N LEU A 162 0.57 -5.99 6.31
CA LEU A 162 -0.32 -5.57 5.23
C LEU A 162 0.37 -4.59 4.28
N LEU A 163 0.56 -5.02 3.05
CA LEU A 163 1.01 -4.19 1.94
C LEU A 163 -0.19 -3.71 1.13
N VAL A 164 -0.39 -2.41 1.07
CA VAL A 164 -1.46 -1.77 0.29
C VAL A 164 -0.87 -1.01 -0.89
N ILE A 165 -1.27 -1.37 -2.10
CA ILE A 165 -0.80 -0.78 -3.34
C ILE A 165 -1.93 0.09 -3.92
N PRO A 166 -1.83 1.43 -3.86
CA PRO A 166 -2.79 2.28 -4.55
C PRO A 166 -2.60 2.18 -6.06
N ASN A 167 -3.62 1.75 -6.81
CA ASN A 167 -3.51 1.69 -8.26
C ASN A 167 -3.21 3.05 -8.89
N GLU A 168 -3.59 4.14 -8.24
CA GLU A 168 -3.34 5.50 -8.71
C GLU A 168 -1.85 5.81 -8.85
N THR A 169 -1.01 5.32 -7.93
CA THR A 169 0.45 5.52 -8.00
C THR A 169 1.08 4.78 -9.18
N LEU A 170 0.41 3.74 -9.69
CA LEU A 170 0.88 3.01 -10.86
C LEU A 170 0.77 3.82 -12.15
N LEU A 171 -0.07 4.85 -12.18
CA LEU A 171 -0.18 5.75 -13.32
C LEU A 171 1.11 6.58 -13.54
N GLU A 172 1.90 6.79 -12.49
CA GLU A 172 3.18 7.51 -12.58
C GLU A 172 4.26 6.70 -13.32
N ILE A 173 4.16 5.37 -13.27
CA ILE A 173 5.09 4.45 -13.95
C ILE A 173 4.52 3.89 -15.26
N THR A 174 3.29 4.26 -15.60
CA THR A 174 2.57 3.75 -16.77
C THR A 174 2.73 4.72 -17.95
N ASP A 175 2.95 4.20 -19.16
CA ASP A 175 2.93 5.04 -20.38
C ASP A 175 1.58 5.75 -20.53
N LEU A 176 1.61 7.04 -20.90
CA LEU A 176 0.41 7.85 -21.15
C LEU A 176 -0.54 7.24 -22.22
N LYS A 177 -0.03 6.35 -23.07
CA LYS A 177 -0.79 5.63 -24.10
C LYS A 177 -1.28 4.27 -23.65
N ALA A 178 -0.98 3.85 -22.42
CA ALA A 178 -1.39 2.54 -21.93
C ALA A 178 -2.91 2.41 -21.87
N THR A 179 -3.40 1.28 -22.28
CA THR A 179 -4.83 0.94 -22.19
C THR A 179 -5.24 0.63 -20.75
N VAL A 180 -6.54 0.73 -20.46
CA VAL A 180 -7.08 0.32 -19.15
C VAL A 180 -6.70 -1.12 -18.80
N LYS A 181 -6.72 -2.03 -19.78
CA LYS A 181 -6.30 -3.43 -19.58
C LYS A 181 -4.84 -3.55 -19.18
N GLU A 182 -3.96 -2.76 -19.78
CA GLU A 182 -2.54 -2.72 -19.43
C GLU A 182 -2.32 -2.16 -18.02
N SER A 183 -3.04 -1.12 -17.62
CA SER A 183 -2.97 -0.56 -16.27
C SER A 183 -3.34 -1.59 -15.19
N PHE A 184 -4.41 -2.37 -15.39
CA PHE A 184 -4.75 -3.47 -14.48
C PHE A 184 -3.68 -4.58 -14.50
N LYS A 185 -3.11 -4.90 -15.67
CA LYS A 185 -2.02 -5.87 -15.77
C LYS A 185 -0.77 -5.42 -14.99
N ILE A 186 -0.48 -4.12 -14.96
CA ILE A 186 0.61 -3.57 -14.13
C ILE A 186 0.29 -3.77 -12.64
N ALA A 187 -0.94 -3.52 -12.21
CA ALA A 187 -1.35 -3.79 -10.83
C ALA A 187 -1.15 -5.25 -10.43
N ASP A 188 -1.56 -6.20 -11.30
CA ASP A 188 -1.35 -7.63 -11.07
C ASP A 188 0.16 -7.99 -11.04
N THR A 189 0.98 -7.31 -11.86
CA THR A 189 2.44 -7.51 -11.87
C THR A 189 3.08 -7.00 -10.59
N VAL A 190 2.61 -5.89 -10.00
CA VAL A 190 3.13 -5.38 -8.72
C VAL A 190 2.74 -6.32 -7.57
N LEU A 191 1.52 -6.88 -7.58
CA LEU A 191 1.12 -7.92 -6.62
C LEU A 191 2.01 -9.17 -6.73
N LEU A 192 2.34 -9.58 -7.95
CA LEU A 192 3.31 -10.65 -8.20
C LEU A 192 4.68 -10.31 -7.63
N GLN A 193 5.23 -9.13 -7.95
CA GLN A 193 6.56 -8.72 -7.48
C GLN A 193 6.65 -8.70 -5.96
N ALA A 194 5.63 -8.17 -5.27
CA ALA A 194 5.56 -8.16 -3.82
C ALA A 194 5.57 -9.58 -3.22
N THR A 195 4.70 -10.45 -3.74
CA THR A 195 4.58 -11.82 -3.26
C THR A 195 5.82 -12.64 -3.58
N LYS A 196 6.34 -12.51 -4.81
CA LYS A 196 7.55 -13.20 -5.26
C LYS A 196 8.78 -12.74 -4.50
N GLY A 197 8.93 -11.43 -4.27
CA GLY A 197 10.07 -10.87 -3.52
C GLY A 197 10.22 -11.44 -2.11
N ILE A 198 9.12 -11.76 -1.44
CA ILE A 198 9.15 -12.40 -0.11
C ILE A 198 9.31 -13.93 -0.23
N SER A 199 8.55 -14.55 -1.12
CA SER A 199 8.55 -16.00 -1.30
C SER A 199 9.92 -16.53 -1.75
N ASP A 200 10.59 -15.83 -2.66
CA ASP A 200 11.90 -16.23 -3.18
C ASP A 200 12.96 -16.23 -2.09
N LEU A 201 12.92 -15.28 -1.15
CA LEU A 201 13.82 -15.25 0.01
C LEU A 201 13.78 -16.54 0.86
N ILE A 202 12.61 -17.18 0.93
CA ILE A 202 12.37 -18.36 1.75
C ILE A 202 12.62 -19.65 0.97
N ASN A 203 12.11 -19.71 -0.27
CA ASN A 203 11.98 -20.97 -0.99
C ASN A 203 13.01 -21.19 -2.10
N VAL A 204 13.65 -20.14 -2.60
CA VAL A 204 14.65 -20.26 -3.66
C VAL A 204 16.04 -20.34 -3.05
N PRO A 205 16.80 -21.43 -3.30
CA PRO A 205 18.19 -21.50 -2.86
C PRO A 205 19.01 -20.39 -3.53
N GLY A 206 19.52 -19.47 -2.74
CA GLY A 206 20.40 -18.38 -3.17
C GLY A 206 21.80 -18.52 -2.59
N LEU A 207 22.69 -17.56 -2.86
CA LEU A 207 24.01 -17.50 -2.21
C LEU A 207 23.91 -17.05 -0.75
N ILE A 208 22.91 -16.22 -0.43
CA ILE A 208 22.55 -15.83 0.92
C ILE A 208 21.10 -16.24 1.12
N ASN A 209 20.92 -17.36 1.85
CA ASN A 209 19.60 -17.89 2.16
C ASN A 209 19.14 -17.38 3.52
N LEU A 210 17.89 -16.98 3.57
CA LEU A 210 17.17 -16.70 4.80
C LEU A 210 16.37 -17.92 5.22
N ASP A 211 16.34 -18.21 6.50
CA ASP A 211 15.40 -19.18 6.99
C ASP A 211 14.00 -18.55 7.18
N PHE A 212 12.99 -19.40 7.26
CA PHE A 212 11.61 -18.96 7.48
C PHE A 212 11.45 -18.17 8.78
N ALA A 213 12.25 -18.49 9.82
CA ALA A 213 12.15 -17.84 11.11
C ALA A 213 12.60 -16.38 11.06
N ASP A 214 13.64 -16.05 10.27
CA ASP A 214 14.10 -14.67 10.08
C ASP A 214 13.05 -13.81 9.40
N VAL A 215 12.50 -14.29 8.27
CA VAL A 215 11.43 -13.59 7.55
C VAL A 215 10.18 -13.46 8.44
N SER A 216 9.85 -14.52 9.19
CA SER A 216 8.70 -14.51 10.10
C SER A 216 8.85 -13.44 11.18
N ARG A 217 10.04 -13.29 11.76
CA ARG A 217 10.33 -12.32 12.82
C ARG A 217 10.12 -10.87 12.34
N VAL A 218 10.52 -10.54 11.12
CA VAL A 218 10.35 -9.20 10.54
C VAL A 218 8.92 -8.94 10.11
N MET A 219 8.21 -9.98 9.66
CA MET A 219 6.84 -9.86 9.15
C MET A 219 5.78 -9.99 10.23
N GLN A 220 6.06 -10.71 11.33
CA GLN A 220 5.12 -10.88 12.44
C GLN A 220 4.91 -9.55 13.16
N ASP A 221 3.64 -9.17 13.35
CA ASP A 221 3.26 -7.87 13.91
C ASP A 221 3.90 -6.66 13.20
N GLY A 222 4.27 -6.85 11.92
CA GLY A 222 4.88 -5.83 11.08
C GLY A 222 3.95 -4.66 10.71
N GLY A 223 2.65 -4.83 10.90
CA GLY A 223 1.65 -3.79 10.65
C GLY A 223 1.59 -3.36 9.18
N GLU A 224 1.58 -2.06 8.91
CA GLU A 224 1.62 -1.55 7.54
C GLU A 224 3.03 -1.67 6.95
N ALA A 225 3.11 -2.25 5.76
CA ALA A 225 4.34 -2.36 4.99
C ALA A 225 4.26 -1.50 3.73
N ILE A 226 5.40 -1.03 3.29
CA ILE A 226 5.59 -0.39 1.98
C ILE A 226 6.62 -1.16 1.18
N MET A 227 6.53 -1.07 -0.13
CA MET A 227 7.44 -1.76 -1.05
C MET A 227 8.00 -0.80 -2.09
N GLY A 228 9.28 -0.96 -2.39
CA GLY A 228 9.90 -0.37 -3.56
C GLY A 228 10.51 -1.46 -4.43
N SER A 229 10.48 -1.28 -5.74
CA SER A 229 11.07 -2.19 -6.70
C SER A 229 11.81 -1.39 -7.77
N GLY A 230 12.99 -1.86 -8.17
CA GLY A 230 13.78 -1.27 -9.22
C GLY A 230 14.43 -2.35 -10.09
N ILE A 231 14.59 -2.05 -11.37
CA ILE A 231 15.14 -2.96 -12.38
C ILE A 231 16.12 -2.18 -13.26
N ALA A 232 17.36 -2.63 -13.36
CA ALA A 232 18.35 -1.97 -14.19
C ALA A 232 19.26 -2.96 -14.92
N ARG A 233 19.94 -2.48 -15.96
CA ARG A 233 20.89 -3.22 -16.81
C ARG A 233 22.16 -2.41 -17.02
N GLY A 234 23.25 -3.09 -17.37
CA GLY A 234 24.52 -2.46 -17.71
C GLY A 234 25.50 -2.34 -16.54
N GLU A 235 26.54 -1.49 -16.69
CA GLU A 235 27.68 -1.46 -15.76
C GLU A 235 27.34 -1.05 -14.32
N GLU A 236 26.36 -0.17 -14.11
CA GLU A 236 25.92 0.29 -12.77
C GLU A 236 24.57 -0.29 -12.37
N ARG A 237 24.20 -1.42 -12.95
CA ARG A 237 22.86 -2.04 -12.81
C ARG A 237 22.39 -2.22 -11.38
N ALA A 238 23.26 -2.65 -10.47
CA ALA A 238 22.91 -2.88 -9.08
C ALA A 238 22.59 -1.57 -8.32
N ILE A 239 23.40 -0.54 -8.53
CA ILE A 239 23.21 0.79 -7.93
C ILE A 239 21.93 1.44 -8.49
N LEU A 240 21.76 1.40 -9.82
CA LEU A 240 20.59 1.98 -10.48
C LEU A 240 19.30 1.29 -10.05
N ALA A 241 19.29 -0.04 -9.97
CA ALA A 241 18.14 -0.81 -9.46
C ALA A 241 17.83 -0.49 -7.98
N ALA A 242 18.85 -0.34 -7.14
CA ALA A 242 18.67 0.06 -5.75
C ALA A 242 18.13 1.50 -5.63
N GLN A 243 18.66 2.44 -6.44
CA GLN A 243 18.15 3.82 -6.50
C GLN A 243 16.69 3.87 -6.94
N GLU A 244 16.33 3.11 -7.96
CA GLU A 244 14.96 3.02 -8.45
C GLU A 244 14.04 2.41 -7.38
N ALA A 245 14.49 1.38 -6.65
CA ALA A 245 13.72 0.76 -5.59
C ALA A 245 13.43 1.74 -4.44
N ILE A 246 14.43 2.49 -3.95
CA ILE A 246 14.23 3.45 -2.84
C ILE A 246 13.48 4.73 -3.25
N ASN A 247 13.44 5.04 -4.55
CA ASN A 247 12.69 6.17 -5.10
C ASN A 247 11.38 5.74 -5.77
N SER A 248 10.99 4.47 -5.63
CA SER A 248 9.80 3.92 -6.27
C SER A 248 8.54 4.68 -5.86
N PRO A 249 7.65 5.05 -6.80
CA PRO A 249 6.35 5.65 -6.49
C PRO A 249 5.49 4.76 -5.56
N LEU A 250 5.74 3.46 -5.55
CA LEU A 250 5.05 2.50 -4.68
C LEU A 250 5.32 2.76 -3.18
N LEU A 251 6.39 3.47 -2.84
CA LEU A 251 6.66 3.93 -1.48
C LEU A 251 5.75 5.09 -1.05
N GLN A 252 4.91 5.63 -1.95
CA GLN A 252 3.92 6.67 -1.66
C GLN A 252 4.51 7.92 -0.97
N ASN A 253 5.71 8.31 -1.34
CA ASN A 253 6.49 9.38 -0.69
C ASN A 253 6.80 9.12 0.80
N LYS A 254 6.60 7.90 1.30
CA LYS A 254 7.04 7.49 2.62
C LYS A 254 8.52 7.09 2.56
N SER A 255 9.29 7.50 3.55
CA SER A 255 10.67 7.03 3.70
C SER A 255 10.69 5.65 4.34
N ILE A 256 11.62 4.80 3.93
CA ILE A 256 11.91 3.53 4.63
C ILE A 256 12.70 3.77 5.94
N LYS A 257 13.09 5.02 6.19
CA LYS A 257 13.81 5.41 7.40
C LYS A 257 12.96 5.18 8.65
N GLY A 258 13.55 4.52 9.63
CA GLY A 258 12.87 4.21 10.90
C GLY A 258 11.91 3.01 10.82
N ALA A 259 11.95 2.23 9.73
CA ALA A 259 11.25 0.96 9.66
C ALA A 259 11.75 -0.01 10.74
N ARG A 260 10.83 -0.76 11.38
CA ARG A 260 11.18 -1.81 12.35
C ARG A 260 11.89 -2.99 11.69
N GLY A 261 11.54 -3.27 10.44
CA GLY A 261 12.16 -4.32 9.67
C GLY A 261 12.23 -3.96 8.19
N VAL A 262 13.34 -4.30 7.55
CA VAL A 262 13.54 -4.10 6.12
C VAL A 262 13.99 -5.42 5.50
N LEU A 263 13.23 -5.91 4.53
CA LEU A 263 13.61 -7.04 3.70
C LEU A 263 14.15 -6.51 2.37
N ILE A 264 15.32 -6.96 2.01
CA ILE A 264 15.97 -6.62 0.75
C ILE A 264 16.16 -7.91 -0.04
N ASN A 265 15.56 -8.00 -1.22
CA ASN A 265 15.80 -9.08 -2.15
C ASN A 265 16.50 -8.53 -3.41
N ILE A 266 17.70 -9.03 -3.68
CA ILE A 266 18.43 -8.73 -4.90
C ILE A 266 18.46 -9.99 -5.76
N THR A 267 17.89 -9.90 -6.96
CA THR A 267 17.85 -11.01 -7.93
C THR A 267 18.67 -10.64 -9.14
N SER A 268 19.62 -11.49 -9.52
CA SER A 268 20.45 -11.29 -10.71
C SER A 268 20.94 -12.63 -11.27
N SER A 269 21.61 -12.60 -12.42
CA SER A 269 22.39 -13.72 -12.91
C SER A 269 23.67 -13.95 -12.07
N GLU A 270 24.36 -15.06 -12.30
CA GLU A 270 25.58 -15.46 -11.55
C GLU A 270 26.76 -14.49 -11.72
N ASP A 271 26.71 -13.57 -12.66
CA ASP A 271 27.80 -12.64 -13.02
C ASP A 271 27.84 -11.37 -12.16
N LEU A 272 26.92 -11.19 -11.21
CA LEU A 272 26.90 -10.02 -10.32
C LEU A 272 28.14 -10.01 -9.40
N GLY A 273 28.92 -8.92 -9.48
CA GLY A 273 30.11 -8.74 -8.66
C GLY A 273 29.80 -8.40 -7.21
N ILE A 274 30.64 -8.88 -6.26
CA ILE A 274 30.47 -8.58 -4.84
C ILE A 274 30.54 -7.07 -4.53
N HIS A 275 31.29 -6.30 -5.31
CA HIS A 275 31.38 -4.85 -5.16
C HIS A 275 30.08 -4.16 -5.58
N GLU A 276 29.43 -4.63 -6.66
CA GLU A 276 28.13 -4.14 -7.10
C GLU A 276 27.05 -4.41 -6.03
N LEU A 277 27.05 -5.63 -5.47
CA LEU A 277 26.15 -6.01 -4.39
C LEU A 277 26.33 -5.11 -3.15
N ASN A 278 27.59 -4.88 -2.72
CA ASN A 278 27.86 -4.02 -1.57
C ASN A 278 27.40 -2.58 -1.79
N GLN A 279 27.65 -2.01 -2.96
CA GLN A 279 27.27 -0.64 -3.29
C GLN A 279 25.74 -0.45 -3.27
N ALA A 280 24.99 -1.42 -3.83
CA ALA A 280 23.55 -1.42 -3.80
C ALA A 280 23.01 -1.53 -2.36
N SER A 281 23.60 -2.42 -1.57
CA SER A 281 23.23 -2.62 -0.17
C SER A 281 23.48 -1.39 0.69
N ASP A 282 24.67 -0.77 0.58
CA ASP A 282 25.05 0.46 1.30
C ASP A 282 24.05 1.58 1.03
N LEU A 283 23.59 1.70 -0.21
CA LEU A 283 22.64 2.73 -0.61
C LEU A 283 21.30 2.54 0.08
N ILE A 284 20.82 1.29 0.17
CA ILE A 284 19.56 0.95 0.84
C ILE A 284 19.71 1.13 2.36
N TYR A 285 20.84 0.71 2.97
CA TYR A 285 21.12 0.93 4.38
C TYR A 285 21.04 2.41 4.75
N LYS A 286 21.69 3.29 3.98
CA LYS A 286 21.64 4.74 4.18
C LYS A 286 20.22 5.29 4.06
N ALA A 287 19.45 4.81 3.09
CA ALA A 287 18.05 5.20 2.92
C ALA A 287 17.17 4.76 4.11
N ALA A 288 17.48 3.60 4.72
CA ALA A 288 16.79 3.11 5.92
C ALA A 288 17.23 3.83 7.21
N GLY A 289 18.27 4.68 7.13
CA GLY A 289 18.75 5.47 8.26
C GLY A 289 19.93 4.86 9.02
N TYR A 290 20.56 3.82 8.48
CA TYR A 290 21.77 3.24 9.03
C TYR A 290 22.99 3.97 8.48
N ASP A 291 23.60 4.83 9.27
CA ASP A 291 24.85 5.51 8.91
C ASP A 291 26.02 4.71 9.51
N SER A 292 26.90 4.18 8.64
CA SER A 292 27.88 3.17 8.95
C SER A 292 28.98 3.59 9.97
N ASP A 293 29.06 4.86 10.34
CA ASP A 293 30.23 5.35 11.09
C ASP A 293 30.03 5.57 12.59
N ASN A 294 28.80 5.57 13.15
CA ASN A 294 28.60 5.91 14.55
C ASN A 294 27.45 5.23 15.31
N ASP A 295 26.69 4.28 14.73
CA ASP A 295 25.39 3.93 15.28
C ASP A 295 25.22 2.47 15.73
N TYR A 296 26.26 1.85 16.35
CA TYR A 296 26.12 0.51 16.94
C TYR A 296 25.25 0.47 18.22
N ASP A 297 24.92 1.64 18.78
CA ASP A 297 24.19 1.77 20.06
C ASP A 297 22.74 2.21 19.95
N GLN A 298 22.21 2.47 18.74
CA GLN A 298 20.79 2.80 18.55
C GLN A 298 19.99 1.53 18.28
N GLU A 299 18.79 1.43 18.85
CA GLU A 299 17.79 0.38 18.52
C GLU A 299 17.27 0.61 17.10
N HIS A 300 18.07 0.25 16.10
CA HIS A 300 17.66 0.23 14.71
C HIS A 300 16.81 -1.00 14.43
N GLY A 301 15.91 -0.90 13.47
CA GLY A 301 15.14 -2.03 12.98
C GLY A 301 16.05 -3.10 12.36
N GLU A 302 15.54 -4.30 12.17
CA GLU A 302 16.27 -5.41 11.59
C GLU A 302 16.31 -5.32 10.07
N ILE A 303 17.48 -5.37 9.44
CA ILE A 303 17.62 -5.47 7.98
C ILE A 303 18.01 -6.89 7.60
N ILE A 304 17.23 -7.48 6.73
CA ILE A 304 17.43 -8.83 6.23
C ILE A 304 17.71 -8.79 4.73
N HIS A 305 18.83 -9.39 4.33
CA HIS A 305 19.26 -9.48 2.94
C HIS A 305 19.11 -10.88 2.38
N GLY A 306 18.50 -10.98 1.18
CA GLY A 306 18.54 -12.16 0.36
C GLY A 306 19.15 -11.88 -1.00
N PHE A 307 19.89 -12.85 -1.51
CA PHE A 307 20.41 -12.82 -2.86
C PHE A 307 19.98 -14.05 -3.64
N THR A 308 19.16 -13.84 -4.66
CA THR A 308 18.57 -14.91 -5.49
C THR A 308 19.25 -14.90 -6.88
N ILE A 309 19.64 -16.08 -7.35
CA ILE A 309 20.19 -16.25 -8.70
C ILE A 309 19.06 -16.65 -9.65
N ASP A 310 18.87 -15.87 -10.70
CA ASP A 310 17.95 -16.14 -11.81
C ASP A 310 18.66 -15.87 -13.15
N ASN A 311 19.18 -16.93 -13.73
CA ASN A 311 19.93 -16.85 -15.01
C ASN A 311 19.07 -16.42 -16.20
N SER A 312 17.74 -16.35 -16.05
CA SER A 312 16.83 -15.82 -17.09
C SER A 312 16.92 -14.31 -17.24
N LEU A 313 17.43 -13.62 -16.22
CA LEU A 313 17.56 -12.16 -16.20
C LEU A 313 18.74 -11.64 -17.08
N ASN A 314 19.68 -12.52 -17.45
CA ASN A 314 20.90 -12.15 -18.18
C ASN A 314 21.65 -10.98 -17.51
N ASP A 315 21.66 -9.80 -18.14
CA ASP A 315 22.33 -8.57 -17.64
C ASP A 315 21.43 -7.70 -16.72
N GLU A 316 20.26 -8.18 -16.36
CA GLU A 316 19.30 -7.44 -15.52
C GLU A 316 19.54 -7.73 -14.04
N VAL A 317 19.51 -6.68 -13.22
CA VAL A 317 19.44 -6.78 -11.74
C VAL A 317 18.08 -6.24 -11.29
N ARG A 318 17.43 -6.99 -10.44
CA ARG A 318 16.18 -6.60 -9.80
C ARG A 318 16.39 -6.45 -8.31
N VAL A 319 15.97 -5.31 -7.76
CA VAL A 319 16.02 -5.02 -6.34
C VAL A 319 14.59 -4.80 -5.84
N THR A 320 14.21 -5.54 -4.80
CA THR A 320 12.93 -5.35 -4.10
C THR A 320 13.23 -5.04 -2.64
N VAL A 321 12.68 -3.94 -2.16
CA VAL A 321 12.80 -3.49 -0.77
C VAL A 321 11.41 -3.48 -0.14
N ILE A 322 11.23 -4.14 0.99
CA ILE A 322 9.97 -4.15 1.74
C ILE A 322 10.28 -3.68 3.16
N ALA A 323 9.64 -2.58 3.56
CA ALA A 323 9.82 -2.00 4.89
C ALA A 323 8.53 -2.17 5.71
N THR A 324 8.67 -2.65 6.95
CA THR A 324 7.57 -2.96 7.87
C THR A 324 7.69 -2.13 9.15
N GLY A 325 6.59 -1.98 9.89
CA GLY A 325 6.61 -1.32 11.20
C GLY A 325 6.73 0.20 11.14
N LEU A 326 6.26 0.82 10.07
CA LEU A 326 6.29 2.29 9.89
C LEU A 326 5.20 3.03 10.68
N ASP A 327 4.25 2.31 11.28
CA ASP A 327 3.09 2.86 11.99
C ASP A 327 3.39 3.30 13.44
N GLN A 328 4.61 3.12 13.94
CA GLN A 328 4.92 3.62 15.29
C GLN A 328 4.99 5.15 15.23
N PRO A 329 4.20 5.87 16.06
CA PRO A 329 4.45 7.28 16.25
C PRO A 329 5.91 7.38 16.69
N GLU A 330 6.69 8.25 16.02
CA GLU A 330 8.03 8.61 16.48
C GLU A 330 7.96 8.74 18.01
N GLN A 331 8.66 7.86 18.73
CA GLN A 331 8.86 8.05 20.15
C GLN A 331 9.59 9.37 20.22
N GLN A 332 8.83 10.45 20.45
CA GLN A 332 9.39 11.75 20.76
C GLN A 332 10.33 11.47 21.93
N GLN A 333 11.63 11.41 21.62
CA GLN A 333 12.64 11.45 22.67
C GLN A 333 12.20 12.56 23.63
N PRO A 334 12.13 12.32 24.93
CA PRO A 334 11.70 13.36 25.85
C PRO A 334 12.65 14.53 25.61
N GLN A 335 12.16 15.55 24.90
CA GLN A 335 12.87 16.80 24.78
C GLN A 335 13.10 17.20 26.22
N ASN A 336 14.36 17.24 26.58
CA ASN A 336 14.83 17.71 27.87
C ASN A 336 14.22 19.10 28.06
N VAL A 337 13.02 19.17 28.62
CA VAL A 337 12.35 20.41 29.01
C VAL A 337 13.20 20.91 30.16
N GLN A 338 14.23 21.72 29.82
CA GLN A 338 14.85 22.53 30.81
C GLN A 338 13.70 23.29 31.49
N GLU A 339 13.42 22.93 32.73
CA GLU A 339 12.53 23.68 33.60
C GLU A 339 12.95 25.15 33.54
N ILE A 340 12.25 25.92 32.72
CA ILE A 340 12.29 27.34 32.83
C ILE A 340 11.61 27.63 34.17
N GLN A 341 12.43 27.83 35.20
CA GLN A 341 11.96 28.35 36.48
C GLN A 341 11.29 29.71 36.20
N THR A 342 10.02 29.69 35.95
CA THR A 342 9.16 30.84 35.96
C THR A 342 9.14 31.35 37.40
N LYS A 343 9.98 32.40 37.68
CA LYS A 343 9.82 33.20 38.89
C LYS A 343 8.39 33.72 38.86
N GLU A 344 7.55 33.16 39.71
CA GLU A 344 6.23 33.72 40.03
C GLU A 344 6.40 35.14 40.51
N ARG A 345 6.21 36.13 39.64
CA ARG A 345 5.91 37.49 40.07
C ARG A 345 4.50 37.44 40.66
N ARG A 346 4.41 37.34 41.96
CA ARG A 346 3.18 37.66 42.69
C ARG A 346 2.81 39.10 42.38
N TYR A 347 1.86 39.29 41.49
CA TYR A 347 1.14 40.54 41.38
C TYR A 347 0.27 40.67 42.63
N GLN A 348 0.66 41.61 43.54
CA GLN A 348 -0.24 42.09 44.61
C GLN A 348 -1.33 42.88 43.92
N ILE A 349 -2.55 42.33 43.91
CA ILE A 349 -3.76 43.04 43.50
C ILE A 349 -4.07 44.01 44.63
N PRO A 350 -4.12 45.36 44.39
CA PRO A 350 -4.58 46.31 45.40
C PRO A 350 -6.08 46.04 45.67
N ASP A 351 -6.43 46.01 46.95
CA ASP A 351 -7.84 45.96 47.37
C ASP A 351 -8.60 47.18 46.82
N HIS A 352 -9.40 46.97 45.79
CA HIS A 352 -10.33 47.98 45.29
C HIS A 352 -11.70 47.78 45.91
N ASP A 353 -12.17 48.81 46.59
CA ASP A 353 -13.46 48.93 47.23
C ASP A 353 -14.59 48.93 46.15
N TYR A 354 -15.37 47.88 46.05
CA TYR A 354 -16.38 47.64 45.01
C TYR A 354 -17.69 48.46 45.19
N ASN A 355 -17.71 49.45 46.12
CA ASN A 355 -18.94 50.18 46.45
C ASN A 355 -19.05 51.57 45.85
N ASN A 356 -18.20 51.96 44.86
CA ASN A 356 -18.33 53.28 44.25
C ASN A 356 -18.72 53.20 42.77
N PRO A 357 -19.93 53.64 42.34
CA PRO A 357 -20.41 53.51 40.96
C PRO A 357 -19.65 54.37 39.93
N GLN A 358 -18.74 55.25 40.32
CA GLN A 358 -17.99 56.11 39.38
C GLN A 358 -16.74 55.45 38.79
N THR A 359 -16.22 54.38 39.39
CA THR A 359 -15.02 53.67 38.88
C THR A 359 -15.30 52.75 37.70
N SER A 360 -16.56 52.46 37.42
CA SER A 360 -16.94 51.54 36.33
C SER A 360 -16.92 52.20 34.94
N ILE A 361 -16.88 53.53 34.85
CA ILE A 361 -16.91 54.26 33.58
C ILE A 361 -15.50 54.49 33.02
N ASP A 362 -14.50 54.60 33.88
CA ASP A 362 -13.14 54.86 33.46
C ASP A 362 -12.41 53.63 32.89
N ILE A 363 -12.86 52.40 33.27
CA ILE A 363 -12.30 51.16 32.74
C ILE A 363 -12.79 50.87 31.31
N LEU A 364 -13.98 51.35 30.93
CA LEU A 364 -14.51 51.18 29.57
C LEU A 364 -13.93 52.17 28.54
N ASN A 365 -13.36 53.29 29.01
CA ASN A 365 -12.75 54.27 28.12
C ASN A 365 -11.23 54.09 27.92
N SER A 366 -10.55 53.33 28.78
CA SER A 366 -9.13 53.01 28.59
C SER A 366 -8.83 51.89 27.60
N ASN A 367 -9.84 51.06 27.24
CA ASN A 367 -9.71 49.99 26.25
C ASN A 367 -10.06 50.39 24.82
N LYS A 368 -10.26 51.73 24.56
CA LYS A 368 -10.63 52.21 23.23
C LYS A 368 -9.56 53.05 22.52
N SER A 369 -8.38 53.15 23.08
CA SER A 369 -7.31 54.05 22.58
C SER A 369 -5.99 53.39 22.17
N GLU A 370 -5.95 52.07 22.01
CA GLU A 370 -4.77 51.37 21.44
C GLU A 370 -5.13 50.43 20.31
N SER A 371 -5.66 50.96 19.20
CA SER A 371 -5.63 50.30 17.91
C SER A 371 -5.92 51.29 16.79
N VAL A 372 -5.00 52.23 16.56
CA VAL A 372 -4.84 52.96 15.27
C VAL A 372 -3.46 53.54 15.23
N MET A 373 -2.57 53.01 14.45
CA MET A 373 -1.49 53.65 13.68
C MET A 373 -0.92 52.60 12.76
N GLU A 374 -1.21 52.81 11.57
CA GLU A 374 -0.47 53.27 10.37
C GLU A 374 0.07 52.08 9.54
N ASP A 375 -0.24 52.02 8.27
CA ASP A 375 0.32 52.84 7.19
C ASP A 375 -0.58 52.81 5.92
N ASP A 376 -1.04 54.00 5.57
CA ASP A 376 -1.58 54.31 4.22
C ASP A 376 -0.45 54.32 3.21
N LYS A 377 -0.58 53.51 2.15
CA LYS A 377 -0.09 53.83 0.80
C LYS A 377 -1.14 53.52 -0.25
N PRO A 378 -1.41 54.43 -1.18
CA PRO A 378 -2.51 54.32 -2.09
C PRO A 378 -2.21 53.34 -3.22
N ALA A 379 -3.17 52.45 -3.46
CA ALA A 379 -3.17 51.62 -4.66
C ALA A 379 -3.49 52.45 -5.89
N GLU A 380 -2.60 52.46 -6.85
CA GLU A 380 -2.80 52.95 -8.21
C GLU A 380 -3.93 52.25 -8.91
N SER A 381 -4.89 53.02 -9.43
CA SER A 381 -5.97 52.58 -10.28
C SER A 381 -5.42 52.14 -11.64
N ILE A 382 -5.51 50.89 -11.98
CA ILE A 382 -5.36 50.43 -13.35
C ILE A 382 -6.75 50.45 -13.99
N ASN A 383 -6.97 51.43 -14.83
CA ASN A 383 -8.07 51.47 -15.80
C ASN A 383 -7.75 50.47 -16.92
N GLU A 384 -8.43 49.36 -16.97
CA GLU A 384 -8.51 48.55 -18.21
C GLU A 384 -9.72 49.00 -19.04
N GLU A 385 -9.40 49.49 -20.23
CA GLU A 385 -10.34 49.85 -21.28
C GLU A 385 -11.11 48.62 -21.73
N ILE A 386 -12.43 48.68 -21.57
CA ILE A 386 -13.36 47.73 -22.22
C ILE A 386 -13.47 48.14 -23.68
N SER A 387 -12.77 47.43 -24.55
CA SER A 387 -13.03 47.54 -26.00
C SER A 387 -14.26 46.69 -26.33
N THR A 388 -15.30 47.38 -26.76
CA THR A 388 -16.49 46.81 -27.38
C THR A 388 -16.09 46.08 -28.66
N VAL A 389 -16.35 44.79 -28.74
CA VAL A 389 -16.35 44.01 -29.97
C VAL A 389 -17.79 43.82 -30.40
N GLU A 390 -18.05 44.39 -31.58
CA GLU A 390 -19.34 44.32 -32.30
C GLU A 390 -19.72 42.87 -32.62
N ASN A 391 -21.03 42.65 -32.54
CA ASN A 391 -21.73 41.44 -32.97
C ASN A 391 -21.43 41.10 -34.44
N SER A 392 -21.02 39.88 -34.71
CA SER A 392 -21.33 39.20 -35.94
C SER A 392 -21.95 37.84 -35.63
N GLU A 393 -23.23 37.75 -35.94
CA GLU A 393 -24.03 36.55 -35.94
C GLU A 393 -23.46 35.57 -36.97
N ASP A 394 -22.89 34.45 -36.52
CA ASP A 394 -22.82 33.23 -37.31
C ASP A 394 -23.27 32.07 -36.42
N ILE A 395 -24.57 31.80 -36.50
CA ILE A 395 -25.19 30.60 -35.95
C ILE A 395 -24.90 29.48 -36.95
N PRO A 396 -24.20 28.42 -36.59
CA PRO A 396 -24.06 27.25 -37.46
C PRO A 396 -25.43 26.56 -37.57
N VAL A 397 -25.96 26.50 -38.77
CA VAL A 397 -27.15 25.71 -39.15
C VAL A 397 -26.73 24.23 -39.11
N PHE A 398 -27.16 23.52 -38.10
CA PHE A 398 -27.02 22.06 -38.02
C PHE A 398 -28.09 21.44 -38.95
N GLY A 399 -27.63 20.67 -39.96
CA GLY A 399 -28.50 19.85 -40.79
C GLY A 399 -29.07 18.66 -39.98
N ASP A 400 -30.04 17.97 -40.55
CA ASP A 400 -30.75 16.81 -39.99
C ASP A 400 -29.82 15.64 -39.69
N ASP A 401 -29.06 15.72 -38.62
CA ASP A 401 -28.19 14.65 -38.14
C ASP A 401 -28.82 13.90 -36.95
N LEU A 402 -28.94 12.60 -37.10
CA LEU A 402 -29.52 11.66 -36.13
C LEU A 402 -28.71 11.54 -34.84
N ASP A 403 -27.56 12.17 -34.75
CA ASP A 403 -26.63 12.10 -33.61
C ASP A 403 -26.89 13.08 -32.47
N VAL A 404 -27.94 13.92 -32.57
CA VAL A 404 -28.32 14.84 -31.50
C VAL A 404 -29.28 14.16 -30.51
N PRO A 405 -28.94 14.09 -29.22
CA PRO A 405 -29.80 13.47 -28.21
C PRO A 405 -31.22 14.09 -28.17
N THR A 406 -32.22 13.24 -27.99
CA THR A 406 -33.67 13.58 -28.10
C THR A 406 -34.10 14.71 -27.17
N TYR A 407 -33.42 14.97 -26.06
CA TYR A 407 -33.71 16.04 -25.09
C TYR A 407 -33.30 17.45 -25.61
N LEU A 408 -32.40 17.52 -26.59
CA LEU A 408 -31.97 18.77 -27.21
C LEU A 408 -32.85 19.12 -28.43
N ARG A 409 -33.49 18.13 -29.07
CA ARG A 409 -34.40 18.34 -30.19
C ARG A 409 -35.71 19.01 -29.78
N ASN A 410 -36.21 18.80 -28.57
CA ASN A 410 -37.46 19.37 -28.07
C ASN A 410 -37.34 20.79 -27.52
N ARG A 411 -36.16 21.42 -27.57
CA ARG A 411 -35.96 22.82 -27.12
C ARG A 411 -35.88 23.84 -28.25
N LEU A 412 -35.90 23.39 -29.50
CA LEU A 412 -35.75 24.25 -30.70
C LEU A 412 -37.01 24.32 -31.56
N GLY A 413 -38.16 23.90 -31.03
CA GLY A 413 -39.44 23.94 -31.74
C GLY A 413 -40.54 24.53 -30.87
N ASP A 414 -40.39 25.82 -30.49
CA ASP A 414 -41.48 26.72 -30.10
C ASP A 414 -41.04 28.15 -30.47
#